data_9fb2487e36900fd87856a90b9f595bac
#
_entry.id   9fb2487e36900fd87856a90b9f595bac
#
_cell.length_a   1.000
_cell.length_b   1.000
_cell.length_c   1.000
_cell.angle_alpha   90.00
_cell.angle_beta   90.00
_cell.angle_gamma   90.00
#
_symmetry.space_group_name_H-M   'P 1'
#
loop_
_entity.id
_entity.type
_entity.pdbx_description
1 polymer ?
#
loop_
_entity_poly.entity_id
_entity_poly.type
_entity_poly.pdbx_seq_one_letter_code
_entity_poly.pdbx_strand_id
1 'polypeptide(L)'
;MFKNVLIPTDGSKLSLKAIKSGVAFARSVKASVTGCYVVEPFQPYYFGDYIPPDMPTPKECESRAREAGEKYLEQIAAAARAAGLKYRGSVAMADTPYAGIINAARKAKCDLIFMASHGRSGLSGVLLGSETHKVLTHSKIPVLVYR
;
A
#
# COMPACT_ATOMS: atom_id res chain seq x y z
N MET A 1 11.75 13.04 16.19
CA MET A 1 11.69 12.85 14.74
C MET A 1 10.61 11.78 14.46
N PHE A 2 10.53 11.13 13.28
CA PHE A 2 9.46 10.19 12.95
C PHE A 2 9.35 9.02 13.93
N LYS A 3 8.10 8.66 14.30
CA LYS A 3 7.80 7.60 15.29
C LYS A 3 7.08 6.40 14.69
N ASN A 4 6.32 6.61 13.61
CA ASN A 4 5.57 5.55 12.93
C ASN A 4 5.53 5.80 11.42
N VAL A 5 6.19 4.95 10.65
CA VAL A 5 6.30 5.06 9.20
C VAL A 5 5.28 4.13 8.54
N LEU A 6 4.38 4.70 7.72
CA LEU A 6 3.53 3.90 6.85
C LEU A 6 4.31 3.47 5.61
N ILE A 7 4.26 2.19 5.28
CA ILE A 7 4.82 1.63 4.05
C ILE A 7 3.69 0.97 3.27
N PRO A 8 3.14 1.60 2.23
CA PRO A 8 2.15 0.97 1.36
C PRO A 8 2.83 0.03 0.37
N THR A 9 2.14 -1.04 0.00
CA THR A 9 2.58 -1.98 -1.01
C THR A 9 1.45 -2.35 -1.96
N ASP A 10 1.78 -2.58 -3.22
CA ASP A 10 0.91 -3.17 -4.23
C ASP A 10 1.47 -4.51 -4.74
N GLY A 11 2.55 -5.00 -4.14
CA GLY A 11 3.23 -6.23 -4.51
C GLY A 11 4.14 -6.11 -5.74
N SER A 12 4.34 -4.91 -6.30
CA SER A 12 5.25 -4.70 -7.42
C SER A 12 6.72 -4.85 -7.02
N LYS A 13 7.61 -5.07 -8.01
CA LYS A 13 9.06 -5.18 -7.76
C LYS A 13 9.65 -3.92 -7.12
N LEU A 14 9.18 -2.74 -7.54
CA LEU A 14 9.63 -1.47 -6.96
C LEU A 14 9.12 -1.28 -5.54
N SER A 15 7.87 -1.67 -5.28
CA SER A 15 7.30 -1.69 -3.93
C SER A 15 8.13 -2.57 -2.99
N LEU A 16 8.61 -3.75 -3.45
CA LEU A 16 9.49 -4.61 -2.65
C LEU A 16 10.83 -3.94 -2.32
N LYS A 17 11.41 -3.20 -3.26
CA LYS A 17 12.62 -2.40 -2.99
C LYS A 17 12.33 -1.27 -1.99
N ALA A 18 11.21 -0.58 -2.17
CA ALA A 18 10.77 0.46 -1.24
C ALA A 18 10.55 -0.07 0.18
N ILE A 19 10.01 -1.29 0.34
CA ILE A 19 9.87 -1.95 1.64
C ILE A 19 11.22 -2.08 2.34
N LYS A 20 12.22 -2.62 1.65
CA LYS A 20 13.57 -2.79 2.23
C LYS A 20 14.17 -1.45 2.68
N SER A 21 14.10 -0.45 1.81
CA SER A 21 14.63 0.89 2.11
C SER A 21 13.82 1.61 3.19
N GLY A 22 12.49 1.49 3.17
CA GLY A 22 11.60 2.07 4.18
C GLY A 22 11.80 1.48 5.57
N VAL A 23 11.99 0.16 5.66
CA VAL A 23 12.31 -0.52 6.92
C VAL A 23 13.69 -0.10 7.44
N ALA A 24 14.71 -0.02 6.56
CA ALA A 24 16.03 0.47 6.93
C ALA A 24 15.99 1.93 7.42
N PHE A 25 15.21 2.78 6.75
CA PHE A 25 14.95 4.14 7.21
C PHE A 25 14.27 4.17 8.58
N ALA A 26 13.18 3.42 8.75
CA ALA A 26 12.46 3.35 10.04
C ALA A 26 13.39 2.91 11.18
N ARG A 27 14.29 1.94 10.92
CA ARG A 27 15.30 1.50 11.87
C ARG A 27 16.26 2.63 12.24
N SER A 28 16.75 3.39 11.26
CA SER A 28 17.72 4.49 11.49
C SER A 28 17.16 5.59 12.40
N VAL A 29 15.84 5.84 12.32
CA VAL A 29 15.14 6.84 13.14
C VAL A 29 14.42 6.23 14.35
N LYS A 30 14.57 4.92 14.59
CA LYS A 30 13.93 4.19 15.70
C LYS A 30 12.38 4.27 15.66
N ALA A 31 11.80 4.32 14.48
CA ALA A 31 10.36 4.33 14.27
C ALA A 31 9.77 2.93 14.21
N SER A 32 8.47 2.80 14.54
CA SER A 32 7.67 1.62 14.20
C SER A 32 7.26 1.63 12.73
N VAL A 33 6.84 0.48 12.21
CA VAL A 33 6.39 0.33 10.82
C VAL A 33 4.91 -0.06 10.79
N THR A 34 4.15 0.64 9.98
CA THR A 34 2.78 0.25 9.61
C THR A 34 2.75 -0.11 8.13
N GLY A 35 2.49 -1.39 7.82
CA GLY A 35 2.26 -1.83 6.45
C GLY A 35 0.84 -1.53 6.01
N CYS A 36 0.64 -1.15 4.76
CA CYS A 36 -0.68 -0.87 4.19
C CYS A 36 -0.84 -1.53 2.81
N TYR A 37 -1.95 -2.21 2.63
CA TYR A 37 -2.44 -2.66 1.33
C TYR A 37 -3.86 -2.15 1.14
N VAL A 38 -4.16 -1.57 -0.03
CA VAL A 38 -5.48 -1.04 -0.33
C VAL A 38 -6.21 -1.98 -1.26
N VAL A 39 -7.41 -2.38 -0.87
CA VAL A 39 -8.37 -3.12 -1.69
C VAL A 39 -9.39 -2.14 -2.22
N GLU A 40 -9.54 -2.09 -3.53
CA GLU A 40 -10.62 -1.35 -4.18
C GLU A 40 -11.87 -2.21 -4.22
N PRO A 41 -13.09 -1.65 -4.00
CA PRO A 41 -14.31 -2.38 -4.13
C PRO A 41 -14.45 -2.97 -5.53
N PHE A 42 -14.97 -4.20 -5.61
CA PHE A 42 -15.23 -4.83 -6.90
C PHE A 42 -16.27 -4.03 -7.67
N GLN A 43 -15.90 -3.55 -8.85
CA GLN A 43 -16.84 -2.93 -9.80
C GLN A 43 -17.10 -3.91 -10.94
N PRO A 44 -18.30 -4.50 -11.03
CA PRO A 44 -18.63 -5.38 -12.13
C PRO A 44 -18.69 -4.56 -13.43
N TYR A 45 -17.86 -4.91 -14.39
CA TYR A 45 -18.02 -4.44 -15.75
C TYR A 45 -19.16 -5.26 -16.40
N TYR A 46 -20.33 -4.65 -16.51
CA TYR A 46 -21.43 -5.26 -17.23
C TYR A 46 -21.22 -5.10 -18.74
N PHE A 47 -20.96 -6.19 -19.44
CA PHE A 47 -21.09 -6.26 -20.89
C PHE A 47 -22.55 -6.62 -21.21
N GLY A 48 -23.47 -5.65 -21.19
CA GLY A 48 -24.90 -5.88 -21.39
C GLY A 48 -25.57 -6.64 -20.23
N ASP A 49 -26.75 -7.25 -20.51
CA ASP A 49 -27.58 -7.95 -19.51
C ASP A 49 -27.11 -9.39 -19.20
N TYR A 50 -26.00 -9.84 -19.77
CA TYR A 50 -25.50 -11.18 -19.58
C TYR A 50 -24.44 -11.27 -18.49
N ILE A 51 -24.76 -11.99 -17.41
CA ILE A 51 -23.81 -12.32 -16.34
C ILE A 51 -23.40 -13.79 -16.53
N PRO A 52 -22.12 -14.09 -16.80
CA PRO A 52 -21.65 -15.48 -16.90
C PRO A 52 -21.93 -16.24 -15.59
N PRO A 53 -22.41 -17.50 -15.66
CA PRO A 53 -22.72 -18.30 -14.46
C PRO A 53 -21.53 -18.50 -13.52
N ASP A 54 -20.31 -18.52 -14.05
CA ASP A 54 -19.06 -18.73 -13.31
C ASP A 54 -18.39 -17.43 -12.84
N MET A 55 -19.08 -16.28 -12.96
CA MET A 55 -18.53 -15.02 -12.53
C MET A 55 -18.43 -14.96 -11.00
N PRO A 56 -17.24 -14.69 -10.42
CA PRO A 56 -17.10 -14.60 -8.98
C PRO A 56 -17.95 -13.46 -8.42
N THR A 57 -18.55 -13.70 -7.26
CA THR A 57 -19.34 -12.68 -6.57
C THR A 57 -18.43 -11.52 -6.09
N PRO A 58 -18.96 -10.32 -5.89
CA PRO A 58 -18.20 -9.21 -5.29
C PRO A 58 -17.49 -9.60 -4.00
N LYS A 59 -18.18 -10.37 -3.14
CA LYS A 59 -17.62 -10.86 -1.88
C LYS A 59 -16.43 -11.79 -2.06
N GLU A 60 -16.48 -12.67 -3.04
CA GLU A 60 -15.36 -13.58 -3.37
C GLU A 60 -14.17 -12.80 -3.94
N CYS A 61 -14.43 -11.79 -4.78
CA CYS A 61 -13.38 -10.91 -5.30
C CYS A 61 -12.69 -10.14 -4.18
N GLU A 62 -13.46 -9.56 -3.26
CA GLU A 62 -12.94 -8.84 -2.09
C GLU A 62 -12.15 -9.76 -1.16
N SER A 63 -12.64 -10.98 -0.91
CA SER A 63 -11.94 -11.97 -0.09
C SER A 63 -10.58 -12.34 -0.67
N ARG A 64 -10.53 -12.64 -1.98
CA ARG A 64 -9.27 -12.92 -2.69
C ARG A 64 -8.30 -11.74 -2.67
N ALA A 65 -8.81 -10.52 -2.84
CA ALA A 65 -8.01 -9.31 -2.77
C ALA A 65 -7.43 -9.08 -1.36
N ARG A 66 -8.21 -9.36 -0.30
CA ARG A 66 -7.72 -9.32 1.09
C ARG A 66 -6.63 -10.34 1.35
N GLU A 67 -6.84 -11.59 0.94
CA GLU A 67 -5.83 -12.66 1.07
C GLU A 67 -4.52 -12.32 0.36
N ALA A 68 -4.61 -11.76 -0.85
CA ALA A 68 -3.44 -11.26 -1.56
C ALA A 68 -2.75 -10.12 -0.79
N GLY A 69 -3.54 -9.19 -0.25
CA GLY A 69 -3.04 -8.09 0.57
C GLY A 69 -2.30 -8.57 1.82
N GLU A 70 -2.81 -9.57 2.51
CA GLU A 70 -2.17 -10.16 3.69
C GLU A 70 -0.82 -10.79 3.35
N LYS A 71 -0.72 -11.48 2.20
CA LYS A 71 0.56 -12.02 1.71
C LYS A 71 1.59 -10.93 1.44
N TYR A 72 1.18 -9.81 0.85
CA TYR A 72 2.09 -8.68 0.62
C TYR A 72 2.46 -7.98 1.93
N LEU A 73 1.54 -7.85 2.87
CA LEU A 73 1.80 -7.29 4.19
C LEU A 73 2.79 -8.15 4.99
N GLU A 74 2.75 -9.48 4.83
CA GLU A 74 3.72 -10.38 5.47
C GLU A 74 5.17 -10.10 5.03
N GLN A 75 5.39 -9.65 3.81
CA GLN A 75 6.73 -9.23 3.35
C GLN A 75 7.25 -8.03 4.15
N ILE A 76 6.38 -7.06 4.46
CA ILE A 76 6.74 -5.92 5.30
C ILE A 76 6.95 -6.37 6.74
N ALA A 77 6.07 -7.25 7.24
CA ALA A 77 6.17 -7.81 8.58
C ALA A 77 7.48 -8.55 8.80
N ALA A 78 7.87 -9.41 7.86
CA ALA A 78 9.12 -10.16 7.92
C ALA A 78 10.34 -9.23 7.93
N ALA A 79 10.35 -8.21 7.06
CA ALA A 79 11.43 -7.23 7.01
C ALA A 79 11.52 -6.41 8.32
N ALA A 80 10.39 -5.97 8.87
CA ALA A 80 10.35 -5.23 10.12
C ALA A 80 10.80 -6.08 11.32
N ARG A 81 10.38 -7.34 11.40
CA ARG A 81 10.83 -8.29 12.43
C ARG A 81 12.34 -8.53 12.36
N ALA A 82 12.87 -8.76 11.15
CA ALA A 82 14.30 -8.94 10.95
C ALA A 82 15.12 -7.70 11.36
N ALA A 83 14.53 -6.52 11.24
CA ALA A 83 15.12 -5.26 11.70
C ALA A 83 14.90 -4.95 13.19
N GLY A 84 14.17 -5.79 13.92
CA GLY A 84 13.84 -5.59 15.34
C GLY A 84 12.83 -4.46 15.59
N LEU A 85 11.99 -4.14 14.59
CA LEU A 85 11.01 -3.06 14.67
C LEU A 85 9.62 -3.55 15.06
N LYS A 86 8.87 -2.71 15.77
CA LYS A 86 7.44 -2.94 15.98
C LYS A 86 6.71 -2.78 14.64
N TYR A 87 5.82 -3.73 14.36
CA TYR A 87 5.06 -3.77 13.11
C TYR A 87 3.55 -3.89 13.36
N ARG A 88 2.78 -3.25 12.48
CA ARG A 88 1.33 -3.42 12.37
C ARG A 88 0.95 -3.48 10.89
N GLY A 89 0.13 -4.44 10.49
CA GLY A 89 -0.45 -4.53 9.15
C GLY A 89 -1.86 -3.91 9.09
N SER A 90 -2.21 -3.34 7.95
CA SER A 90 -3.53 -2.79 7.66
C SER A 90 -3.93 -3.08 6.22
N VAL A 91 -5.02 -3.84 6.04
CA VAL A 91 -5.72 -3.94 4.76
C VAL A 91 -6.83 -2.89 4.79
N ALA A 92 -6.69 -1.85 3.99
CA ALA A 92 -7.65 -0.76 3.89
C ALA A 92 -8.57 -0.97 2.69
N MET A 93 -9.85 -0.62 2.83
CA MET A 93 -10.80 -0.58 1.74
C MET A 93 -11.06 0.86 1.35
N ALA A 94 -10.89 1.20 0.07
CA ALA A 94 -11.12 2.54 -0.45
C ALA A 94 -11.34 2.52 -1.97
N ASP A 95 -12.10 3.47 -2.48
CA ASP A 95 -12.39 3.58 -3.91
C ASP A 95 -11.17 3.90 -4.76
N THR A 96 -10.12 4.43 -4.13
CA THR A 96 -8.85 4.73 -4.80
C THR A 96 -7.66 4.41 -3.89
N PRO A 97 -6.52 3.92 -4.44
CA PRO A 97 -5.35 3.58 -3.64
C PRO A 97 -4.83 4.75 -2.80
N TYR A 98 -4.71 5.95 -3.38
CA TYR A 98 -4.16 7.10 -2.64
C TYR A 98 -5.01 7.48 -1.42
N ALA A 99 -6.34 7.43 -1.56
CA ALA A 99 -7.25 7.75 -0.44
C ALA A 99 -7.14 6.70 0.67
N GLY A 100 -7.03 5.41 0.30
CA GLY A 100 -6.80 4.31 1.23
C GLY A 100 -5.49 4.47 2.00
N ILE A 101 -4.41 4.80 1.31
CA ILE A 101 -3.08 5.03 1.91
C ILE A 101 -3.14 6.19 2.92
N ILE A 102 -3.67 7.34 2.53
CA ILE A 102 -3.75 8.52 3.42
C ILE A 102 -4.63 8.23 4.64
N ASN A 103 -5.78 7.57 4.43
CA ASN A 103 -6.68 7.21 5.53
C ASN A 103 -6.05 6.19 6.49
N ALA A 104 -5.34 5.19 5.98
CA ALA A 104 -4.61 4.22 6.79
C ALA A 104 -3.53 4.92 7.63
N ALA A 105 -2.76 5.82 7.03
CA ALA A 105 -1.73 6.59 7.73
C ALA A 105 -2.32 7.43 8.87
N ARG A 106 -3.45 8.09 8.62
CA ARG A 106 -4.15 8.89 9.65
C ARG A 106 -4.68 8.02 10.78
N LYS A 107 -5.38 6.92 10.46
CA LYS A 107 -5.94 5.99 11.46
C LYS A 107 -4.85 5.35 12.33
N ALA A 108 -3.73 5.00 11.74
CA ALA A 108 -2.60 4.41 12.45
C ALA A 108 -1.70 5.46 13.14
N LYS A 109 -2.02 6.74 13.03
CA LYS A 109 -1.22 7.87 13.56
C LYS A 109 0.23 7.83 13.05
N CYS A 110 0.40 7.53 11.76
CA CYS A 110 1.70 7.60 11.11
C CYS A 110 2.09 9.07 10.89
N ASP A 111 3.37 9.35 11.01
CA ASP A 111 3.94 10.69 10.85
C ASP A 111 4.87 10.80 9.63
N LEU A 112 5.01 9.69 8.89
CA LEU A 112 5.64 9.63 7.57
C LEU A 112 4.98 8.55 6.71
N ILE A 113 4.82 8.80 5.42
CA ILE A 113 4.52 7.81 4.40
C ILE A 113 5.79 7.57 3.57
N PHE A 114 6.28 6.33 3.52
CA PHE A 114 7.43 5.94 2.70
C PHE A 114 6.94 5.02 1.59
N MET A 115 6.97 5.47 0.35
CA MET A 115 6.37 4.74 -0.76
C MET A 115 7.22 4.71 -2.03
N ALA A 116 6.99 3.72 -2.89
CA ALA A 116 7.60 3.67 -4.21
C ALA A 116 7.13 4.81 -5.12
N SER A 117 7.96 5.23 -6.05
CA SER A 117 7.62 6.29 -7.02
C SER A 117 6.52 5.88 -7.99
N HIS A 118 6.33 4.59 -8.25
CA HIS A 118 5.25 4.03 -9.06
C HIS A 118 4.95 2.59 -8.64
N GLY A 119 3.79 2.08 -9.03
CA GLY A 119 3.33 0.72 -8.74
C GLY A 119 3.37 -0.19 -9.98
N ARG A 120 2.41 -1.14 -10.04
CA ARG A 120 2.29 -2.13 -11.12
C ARG A 120 2.13 -1.52 -12.52
N SER A 121 1.47 -0.38 -12.62
CA SER A 121 1.20 0.31 -13.89
C SER A 121 2.33 1.22 -14.34
N GLY A 122 3.48 1.21 -13.66
CA GLY A 122 4.62 2.07 -13.98
C GLY A 122 5.17 1.79 -15.37
N LEU A 123 5.01 2.76 -16.28
CA LEU A 123 5.64 2.73 -17.59
C LEU A 123 7.11 3.15 -17.47
N SER A 124 7.98 2.53 -18.27
CA SER A 124 9.38 2.95 -18.38
C SER A 124 9.43 4.42 -18.83
N GLY A 125 10.14 5.27 -18.06
CA GLY A 125 10.26 6.70 -18.36
C GLY A 125 9.31 7.61 -17.57
N VAL A 126 8.32 7.09 -16.85
CA VAL A 126 7.47 7.89 -15.94
C VAL A 126 8.23 8.13 -14.65
N LEU A 127 8.46 9.42 -14.34
CA LEU A 127 9.18 9.83 -13.12
C LEU A 127 8.37 9.56 -11.85
N LEU A 128 7.04 9.68 -11.93
CA LEU A 128 6.14 9.56 -10.80
C LEU A 128 4.81 8.92 -11.24
N GLY A 129 4.40 7.87 -10.56
CA GLY A 129 3.10 7.22 -10.79
C GLY A 129 1.92 8.10 -10.35
N SER A 130 0.76 7.89 -10.95
CA SER A 130 -0.45 8.68 -10.68
C SER A 130 -0.87 8.63 -9.21
N GLU A 131 -0.85 7.46 -8.58
CA GLU A 131 -1.23 7.30 -7.19
C GLU A 131 -0.21 7.95 -6.24
N THR A 132 1.09 7.84 -6.53
CA THR A 132 2.14 8.51 -5.76
C THR A 132 2.00 10.03 -5.86
N HIS A 133 1.73 10.55 -7.06
CA HIS A 133 1.45 11.98 -7.26
C HIS A 133 0.24 12.44 -6.44
N LYS A 134 -0.86 11.66 -6.43
CA LYS A 134 -2.05 11.98 -5.64
C LYS A 134 -1.76 11.95 -4.13
N VAL A 135 -0.99 10.97 -3.64
CA VAL A 135 -0.58 10.94 -2.22
C VAL A 135 0.21 12.18 -1.87
N LEU A 136 1.19 12.57 -2.68
CA LEU A 136 1.99 13.80 -2.47
C LEU A 136 1.13 15.06 -2.43
N THR A 137 0.14 15.15 -3.32
CA THR A 137 -0.71 16.34 -3.46
C THR A 137 -1.75 16.47 -2.34
N HIS A 138 -2.31 15.34 -1.87
CA HIS A 138 -3.45 15.35 -0.95
C HIS A 138 -3.07 15.01 0.50
N SER A 139 -1.86 14.49 0.75
CA SER A 139 -1.44 14.14 2.11
C SER A 139 -0.99 15.38 2.89
N LYS A 140 -1.45 15.46 4.15
CA LYS A 140 -0.88 16.39 5.14
C LYS A 140 0.28 15.77 5.94
N ILE A 141 0.49 14.46 5.77
CA ILE A 141 1.61 13.72 6.36
C ILE A 141 2.77 13.80 5.37
N PRO A 142 4.01 14.07 5.81
CA PRO A 142 5.19 14.03 4.96
C PRO A 142 5.28 12.73 4.16
N VAL A 143 5.72 12.82 2.91
CA VAL A 143 5.87 11.66 2.01
C VAL A 143 7.31 11.59 1.52
N LEU A 144 7.93 10.43 1.72
CA LEU A 144 9.23 10.10 1.15
C LEU A 144 9.03 9.13 0.00
N VAL A 145 9.47 9.51 -1.18
CA VAL A 145 9.32 8.71 -2.40
C VAL A 145 10.63 8.03 -2.74
N TYR A 146 10.57 6.71 -2.87
CA TYR A 146 11.69 5.85 -3.28
C TYR A 146 11.62 5.58 -4.79
N ARG A 147 12.75 5.70 -5.48
CA ARG A 147 12.91 5.40 -6.92
C ARG A 147 13.79 4.19 -7.15
#